data_6857ef719744c1839fbbec97f25716e4
#
_entry.id   6857ef719744c1839fbbec97f25716e4
#
_cell.length_a   1.000
_cell.length_b   1.000
_cell.length_c   1.000
_cell.angle_alpha   90.00
_cell.angle_beta   90.00
_cell.angle_gamma   90.00
#
_symmetry.space_group_name_H-M   'P 1'
#
loop_
_entity.id
_entity.type
_entity.pdbx_description
1 polymer ?
#
loop_
_entity_poly.entity_id
_entity_poly.type
_entity_poly.pdbx_seq_one_letter_code
_entity_poly.pdbx_strand_id
1 'polypeptide(L)'
;IKDAVAKAKAPESLVFGVVDQTPENRRPTLASLCGPAKLRYVHVSPIETRGVCWARSVAFSLYQGEDFLLQIDSHMLFEQDWDAQLIAQWTALKATCDKPILSTYPYGFEFEEGQPVVKINISDQTTLVLRPHPETALADDNATLRFRAEHVFTRTPVPGCHVAGGFLFTEGRFVDEIPYDPRLYFHGEEQSLAVRAYTHG
;
A
#
# COMPACT_ATOMS: atom_id res chain seq x y z
N ILE A 1 7.17 -2.68 -10.21
CA ILE A 1 7.50 -4.12 -10.33
C ILE A 1 9.01 -4.32 -10.44
N LYS A 2 9.66 -3.83 -11.50
CA LYS A 2 11.10 -4.07 -11.72
C LYS A 2 11.97 -3.73 -10.50
N ASP A 3 11.77 -2.55 -9.90
CA ASP A 3 12.53 -2.11 -8.72
C ASP A 3 12.24 -2.99 -7.49
N ALA A 4 10.96 -3.34 -7.27
CA ALA A 4 10.55 -4.24 -6.20
C ALA A 4 11.23 -5.61 -6.28
N VAL A 5 11.24 -6.23 -7.47
CA VAL A 5 11.88 -7.53 -7.72
C VAL A 5 13.40 -7.45 -7.55
N ALA A 6 14.03 -6.40 -8.10
CA ALA A 6 15.49 -6.24 -8.06
C ALA A 6 16.05 -6.06 -6.63
N LYS A 7 15.23 -5.51 -5.73
CA LYS A 7 15.63 -5.20 -4.34
C LYS A 7 15.04 -6.12 -3.29
N ALA A 8 14.20 -7.07 -3.69
CA ALA A 8 13.67 -8.07 -2.76
C ALA A 8 14.75 -9.07 -2.35
N LYS A 9 14.67 -9.54 -1.10
CA LYS A 9 15.50 -10.61 -0.56
C LYS A 9 15.12 -11.98 -1.14
N ALA A 10 13.81 -12.20 -1.35
CA ALA A 10 13.23 -13.44 -1.86
C ALA A 10 12.26 -13.15 -3.03
N PRO A 11 12.77 -12.68 -4.17
CA PRO A 11 11.91 -12.27 -5.28
C PRO A 11 11.05 -13.39 -5.85
N GLU A 12 11.47 -14.66 -5.73
CA GLU A 12 10.70 -15.84 -6.15
C GLU A 12 9.46 -16.09 -5.29
N SER A 13 9.41 -15.53 -4.09
CA SER A 13 8.25 -15.61 -3.17
C SER A 13 7.21 -14.53 -3.45
N LEU A 14 7.51 -13.54 -4.29
CA LEU A 14 6.62 -12.44 -4.58
C LEU A 14 5.50 -12.85 -5.55
N VAL A 15 4.30 -12.34 -5.27
CA VAL A 15 3.14 -12.44 -6.16
C VAL A 15 2.60 -11.03 -6.39
N PHE A 16 2.63 -10.57 -7.62
CA PHE A 16 2.04 -9.27 -8.00
C PHE A 16 0.60 -9.45 -8.44
N GLY A 17 -0.35 -8.92 -7.66
CA GLY A 17 -1.74 -8.73 -8.06
C GLY A 17 -1.90 -7.37 -8.74
N VAL A 18 -2.16 -7.34 -10.03
CA VAL A 18 -2.21 -6.10 -10.81
C VAL A 18 -3.56 -5.95 -11.52
N VAL A 19 -4.22 -4.82 -11.28
CA VAL A 19 -5.36 -4.35 -12.06
C VAL A 19 -4.91 -3.20 -12.94
N ASP A 20 -4.81 -3.46 -14.23
CA ASP A 20 -4.31 -2.50 -15.21
C ASP A 20 -5.48 -1.82 -15.92
N GLN A 21 -5.62 -0.52 -15.71
CA GLN A 21 -6.69 0.32 -16.25
C GLN A 21 -6.18 1.22 -17.40
N THR A 22 -5.28 0.71 -18.21
CA THR A 22 -4.74 1.42 -19.37
C THR A 22 -5.45 1.00 -20.66
N PRO A 23 -5.40 1.83 -21.72
CA PRO A 23 -6.03 1.49 -23.00
C PRO A 23 -5.54 0.17 -23.60
N GLU A 24 -4.26 -0.15 -23.41
CA GLU A 24 -3.61 -1.32 -23.97
C GLU A 24 -3.33 -2.37 -22.87
N ASN A 25 -3.52 -3.64 -23.20
CA ASN A 25 -3.17 -4.74 -22.32
C ASN A 25 -1.64 -4.87 -22.22
N ARG A 26 -1.08 -4.53 -21.06
CA ARG A 26 0.37 -4.55 -20.80
C ARG A 26 0.85 -5.82 -20.11
N ARG A 27 0.03 -6.87 -20.06
CA ARG A 27 0.40 -8.13 -19.42
C ARG A 27 1.75 -8.69 -19.88
N PRO A 28 2.08 -8.75 -21.21
CA PRO A 28 3.37 -9.28 -21.65
C PRO A 28 4.56 -8.47 -21.13
N THR A 29 4.44 -7.14 -21.15
CA THR A 29 5.47 -6.23 -20.63
C THR A 29 5.66 -6.39 -19.14
N LEU A 30 4.55 -6.38 -18.37
CA LEU A 30 4.61 -6.54 -16.92
C LEU A 30 5.13 -7.91 -16.51
N ALA A 31 4.74 -8.98 -17.21
CA ALA A 31 5.26 -10.32 -16.96
C ALA A 31 6.78 -10.41 -17.15
N SER A 32 7.33 -9.73 -18.17
CA SER A 32 8.77 -9.69 -18.39
C SER A 32 9.54 -8.94 -17.28
N LEU A 33 8.88 -8.05 -16.55
CA LEU A 33 9.46 -7.30 -15.44
C LEU A 33 9.41 -8.05 -14.11
N CYS A 34 8.59 -9.10 -14.01
CA CYS A 34 8.43 -9.86 -12.77
C CYS A 34 9.60 -10.81 -12.47
N GLY A 35 10.45 -11.14 -13.45
CA GLY A 35 11.55 -12.08 -13.24
C GLY A 35 11.08 -13.41 -12.64
N PRO A 36 11.58 -13.82 -11.45
CA PRO A 36 11.17 -15.05 -10.79
C PRO A 36 9.82 -14.94 -10.04
N ALA A 37 9.30 -13.72 -9.86
CA ALA A 37 8.03 -13.49 -9.17
C ALA A 37 6.83 -13.88 -10.05
N LYS A 38 5.70 -14.16 -9.40
CA LYS A 38 4.44 -14.47 -10.10
C LYS A 38 3.68 -13.20 -10.42
N LEU A 39 2.95 -13.21 -11.55
CA LEU A 39 2.04 -12.15 -11.93
C LEU A 39 0.61 -12.69 -12.06
N ARG A 40 -0.30 -12.12 -11.28
CA ARG A 40 -1.75 -12.25 -11.46
C ARG A 40 -2.27 -10.92 -11.98
N TYR A 41 -2.93 -10.93 -13.10
CA TYR A 41 -3.20 -9.73 -13.86
C TYR A 41 -4.62 -9.69 -14.41
N VAL A 42 -5.28 -8.59 -14.16
CA VAL A 42 -6.58 -8.23 -14.75
C VAL A 42 -6.41 -6.95 -15.54
N HIS A 43 -6.86 -6.97 -16.78
CA HIS A 43 -6.97 -5.78 -17.63
C HIS A 43 -8.40 -5.29 -17.70
N VAL A 44 -8.58 -4.01 -17.50
CA VAL A 44 -9.89 -3.35 -17.56
C VAL A 44 -9.77 -2.13 -18.47
N SER A 45 -10.71 -1.98 -19.39
CA SER A 45 -10.77 -0.77 -20.22
C SER A 45 -10.92 0.49 -19.35
N PRO A 46 -10.22 1.59 -19.64
CA PRO A 46 -10.39 2.85 -18.91
C PRO A 46 -11.84 3.34 -18.83
N ILE A 47 -12.69 3.00 -19.80
CA ILE A 47 -14.11 3.37 -19.85
C ILE A 47 -14.93 2.61 -18.79
N GLU A 48 -14.45 1.43 -18.37
CA GLU A 48 -15.15 0.57 -17.41
C GLU A 48 -14.68 0.77 -15.96
N THR A 49 -13.76 1.71 -15.74
CA THR A 49 -13.20 1.98 -14.41
C THR A 49 -14.25 2.58 -13.47
N ARG A 50 -14.18 2.19 -12.18
CA ARG A 50 -15.14 2.60 -11.14
C ARG A 50 -14.46 3.19 -9.91
N GLY A 51 -13.25 3.74 -10.08
CA GLY A 51 -12.47 4.32 -9.00
C GLY A 51 -11.49 3.34 -8.35
N VAL A 52 -10.67 3.87 -7.43
CA VAL A 52 -9.57 3.15 -6.82
C VAL A 52 -10.03 2.00 -5.93
N CYS A 53 -11.09 2.18 -5.14
CA CYS A 53 -11.58 1.15 -4.23
C CYS A 53 -12.12 -0.06 -4.97
N TRP A 54 -12.80 0.17 -6.10
CA TRP A 54 -13.22 -0.91 -6.99
C TRP A 54 -12.00 -1.65 -7.58
N ALA A 55 -11.01 -0.93 -8.07
CA ALA A 55 -9.80 -1.55 -8.61
C ALA A 55 -9.05 -2.36 -7.54
N ARG A 56 -8.96 -1.85 -6.31
CA ARG A 56 -8.35 -2.57 -5.18
C ARG A 56 -9.17 -3.78 -4.75
N SER A 57 -10.51 -3.72 -4.80
CA SER A 57 -11.35 -4.90 -4.56
C SER A 57 -11.13 -6.01 -5.59
N VAL A 58 -10.93 -5.64 -6.87
CA VAL A 58 -10.55 -6.59 -7.92
C VAL A 58 -9.14 -7.14 -7.68
N ALA A 59 -8.18 -6.29 -7.26
CA ALA A 59 -6.82 -6.75 -6.92
C ALA A 59 -6.84 -7.73 -5.74
N PHE A 60 -7.65 -7.49 -4.73
CA PHE A 60 -7.84 -8.40 -3.59
C PHE A 60 -8.41 -9.76 -4.03
N SER A 61 -9.29 -9.80 -5.03
CA SER A 61 -9.81 -11.08 -5.56
C SER A 61 -8.73 -11.96 -6.21
N LEU A 62 -7.54 -11.42 -6.44
CA LEU A 62 -6.39 -12.18 -6.94
C LEU A 62 -5.59 -12.89 -5.84
N TYR A 63 -5.90 -12.66 -4.57
CA TYR A 63 -5.31 -13.34 -3.42
C TYR A 63 -5.61 -14.84 -3.46
N GLN A 64 -4.66 -15.68 -3.10
CA GLN A 64 -4.80 -17.14 -3.09
C GLN A 64 -4.14 -17.80 -1.86
N GLY A 65 -4.10 -17.05 -0.74
CA GLY A 65 -3.57 -17.57 0.52
C GLY A 65 -2.10 -17.27 0.76
N GLU A 66 -1.56 -16.19 0.19
CA GLU A 66 -0.23 -15.67 0.51
C GLU A 66 -0.15 -15.28 1.99
N ASP A 67 1.01 -15.51 2.65
CA ASP A 67 1.19 -15.23 4.07
C ASP A 67 1.07 -13.75 4.41
N PHE A 68 1.52 -12.87 3.50
CA PHE A 68 1.52 -11.42 3.67
C PHE A 68 0.88 -10.69 2.50
N LEU A 69 0.32 -9.53 2.82
CA LEU A 69 -0.19 -8.54 1.87
C LEU A 69 0.67 -7.28 1.96
N LEU A 70 1.15 -6.81 0.82
CA LEU A 70 1.62 -5.44 0.65
C LEU A 70 0.75 -4.74 -0.40
N GLN A 71 -0.06 -3.78 0.02
CA GLN A 71 -0.78 -2.88 -0.88
C GLN A 71 0.00 -1.58 -1.03
N ILE A 72 0.20 -1.16 -2.26
CA ILE A 72 0.94 0.07 -2.60
C ILE A 72 0.28 0.80 -3.78
N ASP A 73 0.63 2.07 -3.91
CA ASP A 73 0.41 2.81 -5.14
C ASP A 73 1.37 2.38 -6.24
N SER A 74 1.06 2.71 -7.49
CA SER A 74 1.85 2.31 -8.66
C SER A 74 3.20 3.04 -8.78
N HIS A 75 3.36 4.19 -8.11
CA HIS A 75 4.54 5.06 -8.15
C HIS A 75 5.37 4.90 -6.87
N MET A 76 6.06 3.77 -6.75
CA MET A 76 6.85 3.41 -5.56
C MET A 76 8.27 3.06 -5.92
N LEU A 77 9.20 3.40 -5.03
CA LEU A 77 10.58 2.91 -5.00
C LEU A 77 10.77 2.05 -3.75
N PHE A 78 11.65 1.08 -3.85
CA PHE A 78 11.91 0.11 -2.78
C PHE A 78 13.35 0.24 -2.27
N GLU A 79 13.53 -0.03 -0.98
CA GLU A 79 14.83 -0.19 -0.36
C GLU A 79 15.35 -1.62 -0.56
N GLN A 80 16.65 -1.82 -0.40
CA GLN A 80 17.25 -3.15 -0.47
C GLN A 80 16.68 -4.07 0.63
N ASP A 81 16.35 -5.33 0.29
CA ASP A 81 15.78 -6.34 1.19
C ASP A 81 14.45 -5.91 1.85
N TRP A 82 13.67 -5.06 1.19
CA TRP A 82 12.43 -4.46 1.70
C TRP A 82 11.42 -5.49 2.22
N ASP A 83 11.28 -6.63 1.55
CA ASP A 83 10.39 -7.73 1.90
C ASP A 83 10.76 -8.34 3.26
N ALA A 84 12.03 -8.68 3.43
CA ALA A 84 12.54 -9.22 4.70
C ALA A 84 12.46 -8.20 5.84
N GLN A 85 12.71 -6.92 5.56
CA GLN A 85 12.61 -5.85 6.55
C GLN A 85 11.16 -5.65 7.04
N LEU A 86 10.19 -5.65 6.13
CA LEU A 86 8.76 -5.51 6.49
C LEU A 86 8.28 -6.72 7.30
N ILE A 87 8.62 -7.93 6.89
CA ILE A 87 8.29 -9.16 7.62
C ILE A 87 8.90 -9.15 9.02
N ALA A 88 10.16 -8.73 9.15
CA ALA A 88 10.83 -8.65 10.47
C ALA A 88 10.15 -7.65 11.40
N GLN A 89 9.80 -6.44 10.90
CA GLN A 89 9.10 -5.43 11.69
C GLN A 89 7.71 -5.92 12.11
N TRP A 90 6.96 -6.49 11.17
CA TRP A 90 5.63 -7.04 11.44
C TRP A 90 5.69 -8.17 12.48
N THR A 91 6.64 -9.09 12.35
CA THR A 91 6.82 -10.20 13.27
C THR A 91 7.16 -9.72 14.68
N ALA A 92 7.99 -8.69 14.81
CA ALA A 92 8.31 -8.09 16.11
C ALA A 92 7.06 -7.50 16.79
N LEU A 93 6.15 -6.90 16.02
CA LEU A 93 4.91 -6.33 16.57
C LEU A 93 3.91 -7.40 17.02
N LYS A 94 3.97 -8.60 16.47
CA LYS A 94 3.10 -9.73 16.88
C LYS A 94 3.21 -10.04 18.38
N ALA A 95 4.31 -9.69 19.03
CA ALA A 95 4.48 -9.87 20.47
C ALA A 95 3.55 -8.98 21.32
N THR A 96 3.05 -7.89 20.75
CA THR A 96 2.24 -6.87 21.46
C THR A 96 0.91 -6.54 20.77
N CYS A 97 0.70 -7.01 19.55
CA CYS A 97 -0.51 -6.78 18.75
C CYS A 97 -0.84 -8.03 17.94
N ASP A 98 -2.06 -8.53 18.06
CA ASP A 98 -2.46 -9.77 17.38
C ASP A 98 -2.53 -9.63 15.86
N LYS A 99 -2.94 -8.48 15.35
CA LYS A 99 -3.11 -8.21 13.92
C LYS A 99 -2.45 -6.89 13.55
N PRO A 100 -1.10 -6.79 13.60
CA PRO A 100 -0.42 -5.53 13.30
C PRO A 100 -0.56 -5.16 11.83
N ILE A 101 -0.81 -3.89 11.58
CA ILE A 101 -0.77 -3.28 10.25
C ILE A 101 0.33 -2.23 10.25
N LEU A 102 1.32 -2.39 9.38
CA LEU A 102 2.31 -1.37 9.11
C LEU A 102 1.79 -0.45 8.01
N SER A 103 1.76 0.84 8.28
CA SER A 103 1.33 1.82 7.29
C SER A 103 2.11 3.12 7.45
N THR A 104 2.46 3.73 6.33
CA THR A 104 3.18 5.00 6.27
C THR A 104 2.78 5.75 5.00
N TYR A 105 3.11 7.03 4.94
CA TYR A 105 3.04 7.77 3.69
C TYR A 105 4.44 7.83 3.07
N PRO A 106 4.67 7.15 1.93
CA PRO A 106 6.00 7.12 1.32
C PRO A 106 6.51 8.50 0.92
N TYR A 107 7.82 8.70 0.96
CA TYR A 107 8.43 9.92 0.45
C TYR A 107 8.24 10.07 -1.05
N GLY A 108 8.01 11.31 -1.48
CA GLY A 108 7.98 11.65 -2.90
C GLY A 108 9.36 11.55 -3.55
N PHE A 109 9.39 11.22 -4.82
CA PHE A 109 10.60 11.24 -5.63
C PHE A 109 10.30 11.83 -7.01
N GLU A 110 11.35 12.32 -7.67
CA GLU A 110 11.31 12.80 -9.03
C GLU A 110 12.41 12.13 -9.86
N PHE A 111 12.27 12.16 -11.17
CA PHE A 111 13.34 11.70 -12.05
C PHE A 111 14.21 12.87 -12.49
N GLU A 112 15.50 12.79 -12.19
CA GLU A 112 16.53 13.70 -12.68
C GLU A 112 17.49 12.91 -13.57
N GLU A 113 17.65 13.33 -14.81
CA GLU A 113 18.47 12.63 -15.81
C GLU A 113 18.15 11.12 -15.95
N GLY A 114 16.87 10.76 -15.77
CA GLY A 114 16.40 9.37 -15.84
C GLY A 114 16.66 8.53 -14.60
N GLN A 115 17.23 9.12 -13.53
CA GLN A 115 17.42 8.46 -12.24
C GLN A 115 16.41 8.98 -11.21
N PRO A 116 15.82 8.11 -10.36
CA PRO A 116 14.93 8.55 -9.31
C PRO A 116 15.71 9.23 -8.19
N VAL A 117 15.26 10.42 -7.80
CA VAL A 117 15.84 11.21 -6.71
C VAL A 117 14.77 11.48 -5.68
N VAL A 118 15.01 11.03 -4.45
CA VAL A 118 14.10 11.31 -3.32
C VAL A 118 14.29 12.75 -2.88
N LYS A 119 13.21 13.53 -2.81
CA LYS A 119 13.24 14.98 -2.56
C LYS A 119 13.36 15.39 -1.11
N ILE A 120 13.44 14.43 -0.19
CA ILE A 120 13.60 14.68 1.23
C ILE A 120 14.98 14.21 1.65
N ASN A 121 15.64 15.00 2.50
CA ASN A 121 16.91 14.62 3.09
C ASN A 121 16.71 13.43 4.04
N ILE A 122 17.03 12.24 3.56
CA ILE A 122 16.88 10.97 4.30
C ILE A 122 17.77 10.95 5.57
N SER A 123 18.75 11.86 5.67
CA SER A 123 19.61 11.97 6.87
C SER A 123 18.83 12.24 8.16
N ASP A 124 17.62 12.80 8.05
CA ASP A 124 16.81 13.18 9.20
C ASP A 124 16.07 11.99 9.85
N GLN A 125 16.11 10.80 9.23
CA GLN A 125 15.55 9.54 9.76
C GLN A 125 14.10 9.68 10.26
N THR A 126 13.30 10.38 9.49
CA THR A 126 11.89 10.58 9.80
C THR A 126 11.03 9.58 9.04
N THR A 127 9.89 9.25 9.62
CA THR A 127 8.80 8.50 8.96
C THR A 127 7.62 9.44 8.78
N LEU A 128 6.94 9.36 7.65
CA LEU A 128 5.71 10.11 7.41
C LEU A 128 4.53 9.32 7.98
N VAL A 129 3.92 9.87 9.02
CA VAL A 129 2.76 9.28 9.71
C VAL A 129 1.51 10.02 9.32
N LEU A 130 0.43 9.29 9.05
CA LEU A 130 -0.87 9.90 8.78
C LEU A 130 -1.48 10.50 10.04
N ARG A 131 -1.87 11.76 9.95
CA ARG A 131 -2.59 12.51 11.00
C ARG A 131 -3.81 13.21 10.41
N PRO A 132 -4.87 13.43 11.19
CA PRO A 132 -5.99 14.25 10.74
C PRO A 132 -5.50 15.65 10.37
N HIS A 133 -6.04 16.19 9.27
CA HIS A 133 -5.78 17.57 8.91
C HIS A 133 -6.48 18.50 9.92
N PRO A 134 -5.78 19.47 10.54
CA PRO A 134 -6.32 20.26 11.65
C PRO A 134 -7.53 21.13 11.27
N GLU A 135 -7.68 21.44 9.99
CA GLU A 135 -8.80 22.24 9.47
C GLU A 135 -10.02 21.41 9.07
N THR A 136 -9.96 20.09 9.24
CA THR A 136 -11.10 19.21 8.93
C THR A 136 -11.65 18.59 10.19
N ALA A 137 -12.91 18.91 10.45
CA ALA A 137 -13.75 18.23 11.44
C ALA A 137 -14.87 17.49 10.68
N LEU A 138 -15.36 16.42 11.28
CA LEU A 138 -16.63 15.83 10.85
C LEU A 138 -17.75 16.85 11.11
N ALA A 139 -18.48 17.20 10.06
CA ALA A 139 -19.64 18.08 10.14
C ALA A 139 -20.79 17.43 9.36
N ASP A 140 -22.01 17.89 9.63
CA ASP A 140 -23.23 17.32 9.02
C ASP A 140 -23.20 17.39 7.48
N ASP A 141 -22.49 18.38 6.94
CA ASP A 141 -22.32 18.61 5.49
C ASP A 141 -21.00 18.08 4.92
N ASN A 142 -20.09 17.59 5.78
CA ASN A 142 -18.79 17.09 5.38
C ASN A 142 -18.36 15.87 6.23
N ALA A 143 -18.69 14.70 5.73
CA ALA A 143 -18.35 13.43 6.36
C ALA A 143 -16.91 12.95 6.04
N THR A 144 -16.14 13.72 5.27
CA THR A 144 -14.80 13.31 4.83
C THR A 144 -13.74 13.98 5.66
N LEU A 145 -13.03 13.20 6.48
CA LEU A 145 -11.80 13.63 7.14
C LEU A 145 -10.65 13.62 6.14
N ARG A 146 -9.97 14.75 6.01
CA ARG A 146 -8.71 14.80 5.27
C ARG A 146 -7.55 14.47 6.20
N PHE A 147 -6.56 13.78 5.65
CA PHE A 147 -5.32 13.48 6.35
C PHE A 147 -4.16 14.30 5.78
N ARG A 148 -3.14 14.45 6.59
CA ARG A 148 -1.83 14.95 6.18
C ARG A 148 -0.75 13.99 6.61
N ALA A 149 0.34 13.96 5.89
CA ALA A 149 1.56 13.31 6.32
C ALA A 149 2.34 14.24 7.27
N GLU A 150 2.71 13.72 8.43
CA GLU A 150 3.50 14.43 9.43
C GLU A 150 4.83 13.70 9.64
N HIS A 151 5.93 14.46 9.65
CA HIS A 151 7.24 13.91 9.93
C HIS A 151 7.37 13.54 11.40
N VAL A 152 7.62 12.25 11.66
CA VAL A 152 7.89 11.74 13.00
C VAL A 152 9.30 11.18 13.02
N PHE A 153 10.11 11.65 13.96
CA PHE A 153 11.48 11.17 14.11
C PHE A 153 11.46 9.81 14.83
N THR A 154 11.47 8.74 14.06
CA THR A 154 11.46 7.37 14.57
C THR A 154 12.09 6.40 13.59
N ARG A 155 12.73 5.35 14.13
CA ARG A 155 13.23 4.20 13.36
C ARG A 155 12.42 2.93 13.60
N THR A 156 11.46 2.99 14.50
CA THR A 156 10.61 1.85 14.85
C THR A 156 9.16 2.23 14.64
N PRO A 157 8.29 1.27 14.36
CA PRO A 157 6.86 1.52 14.26
C PRO A 157 6.31 2.18 15.53
N VAL A 158 5.46 3.17 15.36
CA VAL A 158 4.75 3.86 16.44
C VAL A 158 3.24 3.58 16.32
N PRO A 159 2.50 3.53 17.44
CA PRO A 159 1.07 3.35 17.39
C PRO A 159 0.39 4.44 16.57
N GLY A 160 -0.51 4.04 15.69
CA GLY A 160 -1.32 4.91 14.85
C GLY A 160 -2.76 4.42 14.79
N CYS A 161 -3.66 5.27 14.29
CA CYS A 161 -5.07 4.93 14.10
C CYS A 161 -5.52 5.12 12.65
N HIS A 162 -4.60 5.42 11.75
CA HIS A 162 -4.89 5.64 10.34
C HIS A 162 -4.09 4.69 9.46
N VAL A 163 -4.68 4.35 8.33
CA VAL A 163 -4.08 3.49 7.31
C VAL A 163 -3.96 4.29 6.01
N ALA A 164 -2.78 4.30 5.42
CA ALA A 164 -2.57 4.86 4.09
C ALA A 164 -2.97 3.84 3.02
N GLY A 165 -3.84 4.21 2.11
CA GLY A 165 -4.19 3.38 0.97
C GLY A 165 -3.02 3.13 0.02
N GLY A 166 -2.03 4.03 0.02
CA GLY A 166 -0.81 3.92 -0.79
C GLY A 166 0.31 3.07 -0.20
N PHE A 167 0.22 2.69 1.09
CA PHE A 167 1.15 1.76 1.73
C PHE A 167 0.52 1.08 2.93
N LEU A 168 0.22 -0.21 2.79
CA LEU A 168 -0.32 -1.06 3.85
C LEU A 168 0.36 -2.42 3.78
N PHE A 169 1.01 -2.85 4.87
CA PHE A 169 1.61 -4.18 4.99
C PHE A 169 1.06 -4.91 6.21
N THR A 170 0.56 -6.14 6.01
CA THR A 170 -0.02 -6.97 7.05
C THR A 170 -0.05 -8.45 6.62
N GLU A 171 -0.64 -9.32 7.44
CA GLU A 171 -0.90 -10.71 7.08
C GLU A 171 -1.91 -10.84 5.92
N GLY A 172 -1.73 -11.85 5.08
CA GLY A 172 -2.50 -12.02 3.83
C GLY A 172 -4.00 -12.20 4.04
N ARG A 173 -4.43 -12.87 5.13
CA ARG A 173 -5.86 -13.05 5.45
C ARG A 173 -6.64 -11.74 5.66
N PHE A 174 -5.96 -10.62 5.83
CA PHE A 174 -6.59 -9.30 5.83
C PHE A 174 -7.48 -9.08 4.61
N VAL A 175 -7.12 -9.65 3.46
CA VAL A 175 -7.89 -9.56 2.22
C VAL A 175 -9.31 -10.10 2.38
N ASP A 176 -9.45 -11.22 3.10
CA ASP A 176 -10.75 -11.87 3.34
C ASP A 176 -11.51 -11.24 4.50
N GLU A 177 -10.80 -10.80 5.55
CA GLU A 177 -11.39 -10.23 6.76
C GLU A 177 -11.86 -8.78 6.57
N ILE A 178 -11.10 -7.98 5.79
CA ILE A 178 -11.33 -6.54 5.60
C ILE A 178 -11.37 -6.19 4.10
N PRO A 179 -12.30 -6.77 3.33
CA PRO A 179 -12.36 -6.50 1.89
C PRO A 179 -12.67 -5.04 1.60
N TYR A 180 -12.20 -4.54 0.47
CA TYR A 180 -12.58 -3.21 -0.02
C TYR A 180 -14.07 -3.11 -0.32
N ASP A 181 -14.71 -1.97 0.00
CA ASP A 181 -16.03 -1.65 -0.51
C ASP A 181 -15.89 -1.08 -1.95
N PRO A 182 -16.30 -1.83 -2.98
CA PRO A 182 -16.13 -1.42 -4.37
C PRO A 182 -17.03 -0.24 -4.77
N ARG A 183 -17.96 0.19 -3.90
CA ARG A 183 -18.86 1.32 -4.14
C ARG A 183 -18.24 2.66 -3.74
N LEU A 184 -17.21 2.66 -2.90
CA LEU A 184 -16.43 3.85 -2.62
C LEU A 184 -15.58 4.20 -3.84
N TYR A 185 -15.67 5.44 -4.30
CA TYR A 185 -14.92 5.87 -5.48
C TYR A 185 -13.45 6.17 -5.13
N PHE A 186 -13.22 7.01 -4.12
CA PHE A 186 -11.89 7.43 -3.67
C PHE A 186 -11.88 7.79 -2.18
N HIS A 187 -12.44 8.96 -1.81
CA HIS A 187 -12.44 9.44 -0.43
C HIS A 187 -13.24 8.53 0.50
N GLY A 188 -12.73 8.37 1.72
CA GLY A 188 -13.34 7.54 2.76
C GLY A 188 -12.81 6.11 2.82
N GLU A 189 -11.99 5.67 1.87
CA GLU A 189 -11.44 4.32 1.88
C GLU A 189 -10.52 4.08 3.08
N GLU A 190 -9.59 5.00 3.32
CA GLU A 190 -8.59 4.90 4.39
C GLU A 190 -9.25 4.89 5.76
N GLN A 191 -10.25 5.75 5.97
CA GLN A 191 -11.07 5.77 7.18
C GLN A 191 -11.84 4.46 7.34
N SER A 192 -12.49 4.00 6.27
CA SER A 192 -13.24 2.74 6.28
C SER A 192 -12.35 1.54 6.59
N LEU A 193 -11.17 1.46 5.99
CA LEU A 193 -10.19 0.41 6.28
C LEU A 193 -9.72 0.47 7.73
N ALA A 194 -9.33 1.66 8.21
CA ALA A 194 -8.83 1.84 9.56
C ALA A 194 -9.87 1.44 10.62
N VAL A 195 -11.12 1.89 10.48
CA VAL A 195 -12.20 1.55 11.43
C VAL A 195 -12.51 0.06 11.40
N ARG A 196 -12.64 -0.53 10.20
CA ARG A 196 -12.94 -1.97 10.08
C ARG A 196 -11.79 -2.83 10.58
N ALA A 197 -10.55 -2.49 10.27
CA ALA A 197 -9.38 -3.19 10.81
C ALA A 197 -9.37 -3.14 12.34
N TYR A 198 -9.57 -1.96 12.95
CA TYR A 198 -9.61 -1.80 14.39
C TYR A 198 -10.74 -2.61 15.05
N THR A 199 -11.92 -2.68 14.43
CA THR A 199 -13.08 -3.41 15.00
C THR A 199 -13.01 -4.93 14.81
N HIS A 200 -12.10 -5.40 13.96
CA HIS A 200 -11.87 -6.84 13.73
C HIS A 200 -10.61 -7.38 14.44
N GLY A 201 -10.00 -6.57 15.32
CA GLY A 201 -8.84 -6.92 16.13
C GLY A 201 -7.55 -6.61 15.42
#